data_96a4373088711c5951570dabc16d90b3
#
_entry.id   96a4373088711c5951570dabc16d90b3
#
_cell.length_a   1.000
_cell.length_b   1.000
_cell.length_c   1.000
_cell.angle_alpha   90.00
_cell.angle_beta   90.00
_cell.angle_gamma   90.00
#
_symmetry.space_group_name_H-M   'P 1'
#
loop_
_entity.id
_entity.type
_entity.pdbx_description
1 polymer ?
#
loop_
_entity_poly.entity_id
_entity_poly.type
_entity_poly.pdbx_seq_one_letter_code
_entity_poly.pdbx_strand_id
1 'polypeptide(L)'
;MQRREVEVVNKLGLHARASAKLTQLAAKYACDVHIERSGRRVNAKSIMGVMMLAAGKGATLTLETSGPHEEEAMEAIVALIGDYFGEGH
;
A
#
# COMPACT_ATOMS: atom_id res chain seq x y z
N MET A 1 5.26 2.75 -15.82
CA MET A 1 4.30 2.71 -14.70
C MET A 1 3.81 1.30 -14.47
N GLN A 2 3.80 0.88 -13.23
CA GLN A 2 3.19 -0.40 -12.82
C GLN A 2 1.86 -0.10 -12.14
N ARG A 3 0.86 -0.96 -12.35
CA ARG A 3 -0.44 -0.82 -11.70
C ARG A 3 -0.97 -2.20 -11.38
N ARG A 4 -1.47 -2.38 -10.15
CA ARG A 4 -2.00 -3.67 -9.73
C ARG A 4 -3.09 -3.49 -8.68
N GLU A 5 -4.13 -4.30 -8.78
CA GLU A 5 -5.16 -4.35 -7.75
C GLU A 5 -4.81 -5.43 -6.73
N VAL A 6 -5.00 -5.12 -5.45
CA VAL A 6 -4.79 -6.07 -4.36
C VAL A 6 -5.92 -5.97 -3.36
N GLU A 7 -6.14 -7.05 -2.62
CA GLU A 7 -7.13 -7.06 -1.56
C GLU A 7 -6.43 -6.96 -0.21
N VAL A 8 -7.00 -6.15 0.69
CA VAL A 8 -6.53 -6.07 2.06
C VAL A 8 -6.96 -7.34 2.78
N VAL A 9 -6.00 -8.14 3.24
CA VAL A 9 -6.27 -9.47 3.79
C VAL A 9 -6.10 -9.55 5.31
N ASN A 10 -5.42 -8.58 5.92
CA ASN A 10 -5.21 -8.60 7.36
C ASN A 10 -6.45 -8.13 8.11
N LYS A 11 -6.63 -8.66 9.31
CA LYS A 11 -7.86 -8.47 10.10
C LYS A 11 -8.18 -7.02 10.37
N LEU A 12 -7.19 -6.21 10.73
CA LEU A 12 -7.38 -4.82 11.13
C LEU A 12 -7.30 -3.83 9.97
N GLY A 13 -6.98 -4.31 8.77
CA GLY A 13 -6.88 -3.43 7.60
C GLY A 13 -5.73 -2.43 7.71
N LEU A 14 -5.90 -1.27 7.09
CA LEU A 14 -4.87 -0.22 7.07
C LEU A 14 -4.90 0.64 8.33
N HIS A 15 -4.79 -0.02 9.51
CA HIS A 15 -4.67 0.71 10.78
C HIS A 15 -3.29 1.37 10.89
N ALA A 16 -3.04 2.09 11.98
CA ALA A 16 -1.83 2.91 12.11
C ALA A 16 -0.53 2.14 11.91
N ARG A 17 -0.41 0.94 12.50
CA ARG A 17 0.81 0.13 12.37
C ARG A 17 1.02 -0.35 10.95
N ALA A 18 -0.03 -0.87 10.32
CA ALA A 18 0.05 -1.35 8.93
C ALA A 18 0.37 -0.20 7.98
N SER A 19 -0.26 0.95 8.19
CA SER A 19 -0.01 2.14 7.38
C SER A 19 1.43 2.61 7.52
N ALA A 20 1.98 2.58 8.74
CA ALA A 20 3.37 2.96 8.97
C ALA A 20 4.34 2.02 8.25
N LYS A 21 4.08 0.71 8.30
CA LYS A 21 4.92 -0.27 7.60
C LYS A 21 4.89 -0.05 6.09
N LEU A 22 3.72 0.19 5.55
CA LEU A 22 3.55 0.44 4.12
C LEU A 22 4.30 1.70 3.70
N THR A 23 4.12 2.78 4.45
CA THR A 23 4.75 4.08 4.18
C THR A 23 6.27 3.96 4.24
N GLN A 24 6.80 3.27 5.25
CA GLN A 24 8.24 3.09 5.41
C GLN A 24 8.82 2.28 4.25
N LEU A 25 8.11 1.25 3.81
CA LEU A 25 8.56 0.44 2.68
C LEU A 25 8.54 1.27 1.40
N ALA A 26 7.45 1.99 1.14
CA ALA A 26 7.34 2.82 -0.05
C ALA A 26 8.43 3.89 -0.10
N ALA A 27 8.79 4.45 1.06
CA ALA A 27 9.81 5.50 1.15
C ALA A 27 11.21 5.01 0.79
N LYS A 28 11.45 3.70 0.77
CA LYS A 28 12.75 3.15 0.39
C LYS A 28 13.01 3.25 -1.11
N TYR A 29 11.98 3.49 -1.91
CA TYR A 29 12.08 3.53 -3.36
C TYR A 29 11.97 4.97 -3.86
N ALA A 30 12.77 5.31 -4.88
CA ALA A 30 12.76 6.67 -5.43
C ALA A 30 11.54 6.94 -6.31
N CYS A 31 10.87 5.89 -6.78
CA CYS A 31 9.69 6.06 -7.63
C CYS A 31 8.52 6.64 -6.84
N ASP A 32 7.55 7.20 -7.57
CA ASP A 32 6.29 7.63 -6.97
C ASP A 32 5.44 6.39 -6.70
N VAL A 33 4.79 6.37 -5.54
CA VAL A 33 3.91 5.26 -5.15
C VAL A 33 2.57 5.85 -4.72
N HIS A 34 1.50 5.40 -5.35
CA HIS A 34 0.14 5.85 -5.03
C HIS A 34 -0.76 4.66 -4.77
N ILE A 35 -1.77 4.89 -3.93
CA ILE A 35 -2.79 3.90 -3.61
C ILE A 35 -4.14 4.57 -3.79
N GLU A 36 -5.06 3.84 -4.43
CA GLU A 36 -6.41 4.34 -4.65
C GLU A 36 -7.43 3.36 -4.10
N ARG A 37 -8.48 3.89 -3.47
CA ARG A 37 -9.63 3.13 -3.03
C ARG A 37 -10.87 3.96 -3.25
N SER A 38 -11.85 3.39 -3.97
CA SER A 38 -13.17 4.04 -4.18
C SER A 38 -13.04 5.47 -4.70
N GLY A 39 -12.13 5.69 -5.64
CA GLY A 39 -11.93 7.00 -6.26
C GLY A 39 -11.01 7.95 -5.50
N ARG A 40 -10.56 7.58 -4.31
CA ARG A 40 -9.61 8.40 -3.54
C ARG A 40 -8.19 7.90 -3.76
N ARG A 41 -7.35 8.76 -4.32
CA ARG A 41 -5.95 8.45 -4.62
C ARG A 41 -5.05 9.20 -3.65
N VAL A 42 -4.15 8.48 -3.00
CA VAL A 42 -3.24 9.07 -2.00
C VAL A 42 -1.80 8.68 -2.29
N ASN A 43 -0.86 9.48 -1.75
CA ASN A 43 0.56 9.17 -1.83
C ASN A 43 0.88 8.12 -0.77
N ALA A 44 1.39 6.96 -1.20
CA ALA A 44 1.70 5.87 -0.28
C ALA A 44 2.86 6.19 0.68
N LYS A 45 3.61 7.26 0.41
CA LYS A 45 4.68 7.71 1.31
C LYS A 45 4.17 8.63 2.41
N SER A 46 2.85 8.90 2.44
CA SER A 46 2.20 9.71 3.48
C SER A 46 1.35 8.81 4.36
N ILE A 47 1.72 8.68 5.64
CA ILE A 47 0.97 7.83 6.56
C ILE A 47 -0.47 8.32 6.73
N MET A 48 -0.66 9.64 6.81
CA MET A 48 -2.00 10.22 6.92
C MET A 48 -2.82 9.93 5.67
N GLY A 49 -2.21 10.05 4.49
CA GLY A 49 -2.90 9.73 3.24
C GLY A 49 -3.38 8.29 3.20
N VAL A 50 -2.50 7.36 3.57
CA VAL A 50 -2.85 5.93 3.59
C VAL A 50 -3.97 5.66 4.59
N MET A 51 -3.89 6.24 5.79
CA MET A 51 -4.92 6.03 6.81
C MET A 51 -6.27 6.61 6.39
N MET A 52 -6.28 7.69 5.62
CA MET A 52 -7.52 8.32 5.15
C MET A 52 -8.30 7.43 4.18
N LEU A 53 -7.69 6.39 3.63
CA LEU A 53 -8.41 5.44 2.80
C LEU A 53 -9.39 4.59 3.61
N ALA A 54 -9.17 4.48 4.90
CA ALA A 54 -10.03 3.72 5.82
C ALA A 54 -10.31 2.29 5.31
N ALA A 55 -9.31 1.67 4.68
CA ALA A 55 -9.47 0.37 4.05
C ALA A 55 -9.41 -0.75 5.10
N GLY A 56 -10.52 -1.44 5.27
CA GLY A 56 -10.59 -2.61 6.15
C GLY A 56 -10.36 -3.90 5.38
N LYS A 57 -10.42 -5.02 6.09
CA LYS A 57 -10.28 -6.34 5.50
C LYS A 57 -11.29 -6.52 4.37
N GLY A 58 -10.83 -7.01 3.24
CA GLY A 58 -11.66 -7.23 2.06
C GLY A 58 -11.71 -6.06 1.10
N ALA A 59 -11.21 -4.88 1.50
CA ALA A 59 -11.18 -3.73 0.59
C ALA A 59 -10.20 -3.96 -0.55
N THR A 60 -10.56 -3.48 -1.74
CA THR A 60 -9.69 -3.55 -2.91
C THR A 60 -8.93 -2.24 -3.04
N LEU A 61 -7.61 -2.36 -3.19
CA LEU A 61 -6.73 -1.21 -3.40
C LEU A 61 -6.12 -1.30 -4.80
N THR A 62 -5.99 -0.16 -5.46
CA THR A 62 -5.24 -0.06 -6.71
C THR A 62 -3.90 0.58 -6.39
N LEU A 63 -2.82 -0.16 -6.63
CA LEU A 63 -1.45 0.31 -6.41
C LEU A 63 -0.86 0.80 -7.71
N GLU A 64 -0.15 1.93 -7.67
CA GLU A 64 0.57 2.45 -8.82
C GLU A 64 1.98 2.83 -8.41
N THR A 65 2.97 2.42 -9.20
CA THR A 65 4.35 2.84 -9.02
C THR A 65 4.86 3.39 -10.35
N SER A 66 5.61 4.50 -10.29
CA SER A 66 6.11 5.15 -11.50
C SER A 66 7.47 5.77 -11.25
N GLY A 67 8.47 5.36 -12.01
CA GLY A 67 9.82 5.89 -11.91
C GLY A 67 10.86 4.82 -11.66
N PRO A 68 12.04 5.20 -11.13
CA PRO A 68 13.13 4.25 -10.90
C PRO A 68 12.70 3.12 -9.97
N HIS A 69 13.02 1.88 -10.36
CA HIS A 69 12.74 0.68 -9.57
C HIS A 69 11.25 0.46 -9.29
N GLU A 70 10.40 0.92 -10.21
CA GLU A 70 8.94 0.80 -10.04
C GLU A 70 8.47 -0.65 -9.91
N GLU A 71 9.10 -1.58 -10.65
CA GLU A 71 8.74 -2.99 -10.59
C GLU A 71 9.09 -3.58 -9.23
N GLU A 72 10.29 -3.27 -8.73
CA GLU A 72 10.72 -3.76 -7.42
C GLU A 72 9.85 -3.21 -6.30
N ALA A 73 9.49 -1.94 -6.39
CA ALA A 73 8.61 -1.29 -5.41
C ALA A 73 7.24 -1.98 -5.40
N MET A 74 6.67 -2.23 -6.58
CA MET A 74 5.37 -2.88 -6.68
C MET A 74 5.41 -4.28 -6.05
N GLU A 75 6.42 -5.08 -6.39
CA GLU A 75 6.56 -6.43 -5.85
C GLU A 75 6.69 -6.41 -4.33
N ALA A 76 7.48 -5.48 -3.79
CA ALA A 76 7.69 -5.39 -2.35
C ALA A 76 6.41 -5.01 -1.62
N ILE A 77 5.64 -4.07 -2.16
CA ILE A 77 4.41 -3.60 -1.53
C ILE A 77 3.33 -4.69 -1.60
N VAL A 78 3.20 -5.35 -2.75
CA VAL A 78 2.25 -6.46 -2.90
C VAL A 78 2.59 -7.57 -1.90
N ALA A 79 3.88 -7.90 -1.74
CA ALA A 79 4.31 -8.92 -0.79
C ALA A 79 3.98 -8.54 0.65
N LEU A 80 4.18 -7.27 1.03
CA LEU A 80 3.86 -6.81 2.38
C LEU A 80 2.38 -6.95 2.68
N ILE A 81 1.52 -6.54 1.75
CA ILE A 81 0.07 -6.62 1.93
C ILE A 81 -0.36 -8.08 2.00
N GLY A 82 0.18 -8.94 1.12
CA GLY A 82 -0.14 -10.36 1.10
C GLY A 82 0.35 -11.12 2.32
N ASP A 83 1.37 -10.60 3.00
CA ASP A 83 1.93 -11.18 4.22
C ASP A 83 1.26 -10.62 5.48
N TYR A 84 0.07 -10.04 5.35
CA TYR A 84 -0.69 -9.49 6.47
C TYR A 84 0.08 -8.40 7.21
N PHE A 85 0.95 -7.66 6.51
CA PHE A 85 1.84 -6.65 7.11
C PHE A 85 2.70 -7.24 8.23
N GLY A 86 2.98 -8.53 8.19
CA GLY A 86 3.75 -9.21 9.22
C GLY A 86 2.97 -9.49 10.50
N GLU A 87 1.65 -9.27 10.49
CA GLU A 87 0.82 -9.43 11.70
C GLU A 87 0.36 -10.86 11.94
N GLY A 88 0.41 -11.71 10.91
CA GLY A 88 -0.01 -13.11 11.03
C GLY A 88 -1.52 -13.33 10.93
N HIS A 89 -2.29 -12.30 10.80
CA HIS A 89 -3.73 -12.44 10.63
C HIS A 89 -4.38 -11.18 10.07
#